data_e953e6f16050021806dc0a956230f90d
#
_entry.id   e953e6f16050021806dc0a956230f90d
#
_cell.length_a   1.000
_cell.length_b   1.000
_cell.length_c   1.000
_cell.angle_alpha   90.00
_cell.angle_beta   90.00
_cell.angle_gamma   90.00
#
_symmetry.space_group_name_H-M   'P 1'
#
loop_
_entity.id
_entity.type
_entity.pdbx_description
1 polymer ?
#
loop_
_entity_poly.entity_id
_entity_poly.type
_entity_poly.pdbx_seq_one_letter_code
_entity_poly.pdbx_strand_id
1 'polypeptide(L)'
;MASSNSDRQKRGNSLKRVLKYMMELCKELGYISDYEADYKMGMPGYTDQNQFKASYKIEFDDNTEWIVYTTTSLRERIKEQYWDSYNLKRLNSQITEAYLVYPDSLTASDKQSFVSKNNKIQNNGEFSTLEAVISQDTFFNRIEEYALRLLSPNQQRDKKGNNFEKRVAAILKNPCNLEKWQTDDDMLEGLHYKMFEDIMNMFGVDKTLVESIDSTSDKRDIGLLPSGGPVKTDVLTTITFKDNSIKHYTISCKRSSASSVSVHQYSADTFADVLDSTNSELRRVLNEFQRCGNKRDMDKADADLLQSEIQPHILGLCKWALGGVGGEGNPDTQWAKYILVYDNLNEEITMHTIDDYSQKLANDSTRAFNTPFSWSYQGTRGTNIQLSCPLYL
;
A
#
# COMPACT_ATOMS: atom_id res chain seq x y z
N MET A 1 5.20 -31.09 15.02
CA MET A 1 4.37 -32.24 14.57
C MET A 1 4.16 -32.10 13.06
N ALA A 2 4.19 -33.20 12.29
CA ALA A 2 3.89 -33.12 10.85
C ALA A 2 2.41 -32.78 10.67
N SER A 3 2.09 -31.78 9.85
CA SER A 3 0.71 -31.39 9.55
C SER A 3 -0.08 -32.55 8.96
N SER A 4 -1.34 -32.72 9.38
CA SER A 4 -2.23 -33.75 8.84
C SER A 4 -2.53 -33.49 7.35
N ASN A 5 -3.04 -34.50 6.63
CA ASN A 5 -3.48 -34.30 5.24
C ASN A 5 -4.64 -33.30 5.18
N SER A 6 -5.52 -33.28 6.18
CA SER A 6 -6.61 -32.30 6.33
C SER A 6 -6.07 -30.87 6.43
N ASP A 7 -5.05 -30.65 7.28
CA ASP A 7 -4.44 -29.32 7.46
C ASP A 7 -3.80 -28.80 6.16
N ARG A 8 -3.10 -29.68 5.44
CA ARG A 8 -2.50 -29.33 4.13
C ARG A 8 -3.54 -28.99 3.10
N GLN A 9 -4.64 -29.71 3.06
CA GLN A 9 -5.75 -29.42 2.15
C GLN A 9 -6.42 -28.09 2.52
N LYS A 10 -6.67 -27.83 3.81
CA LYS A 10 -7.23 -26.57 4.30
C LYS A 10 -6.34 -25.39 3.91
N ARG A 11 -5.02 -25.46 4.19
CA ARG A 11 -4.06 -24.43 3.80
C ARG A 11 -4.00 -24.24 2.29
N GLY A 12 -4.00 -25.31 1.50
CA GLY A 12 -3.99 -25.24 0.05
C GLY A 12 -5.23 -24.55 -0.53
N ASN A 13 -6.42 -24.83 0.02
CA ASN A 13 -7.65 -24.16 -0.39
C ASN A 13 -7.66 -22.68 0.03
N SER A 14 -7.16 -22.39 1.23
CA SER A 14 -7.01 -21.00 1.70
C SER A 14 -6.06 -20.20 0.82
N LEU A 15 -4.89 -20.73 0.47
CA LEU A 15 -3.95 -20.09 -0.45
C LEU A 15 -4.59 -19.78 -1.81
N LYS A 16 -5.32 -20.74 -2.40
CA LYS A 16 -6.02 -20.51 -3.67
C LYS A 16 -7.03 -19.36 -3.56
N ARG A 17 -7.80 -19.31 -2.46
CA ARG A 17 -8.78 -18.23 -2.24
C ARG A 17 -8.10 -16.87 -2.14
N VAL A 18 -7.01 -16.76 -1.40
CA VAL A 18 -6.25 -15.52 -1.24
C VAL A 18 -5.61 -15.09 -2.56
N LEU A 19 -5.03 -16.03 -3.31
CA LEU A 19 -4.46 -15.71 -4.62
C LEU A 19 -5.51 -15.23 -5.62
N LYS A 20 -6.74 -15.73 -5.55
CA LYS A 20 -7.85 -15.18 -6.35
C LYS A 20 -8.09 -13.70 -6.02
N TYR A 21 -8.21 -13.34 -4.74
CA TYR A 21 -8.34 -11.93 -4.33
C TYR A 21 -7.13 -11.10 -4.75
N MET A 22 -5.92 -11.67 -4.70
CA MET A 22 -4.72 -11.00 -5.16
C MET A 22 -4.77 -10.71 -6.68
N MET A 23 -5.24 -11.64 -7.52
CA MET A 23 -5.40 -11.42 -8.95
C MET A 23 -6.45 -10.35 -9.24
N GLU A 24 -7.59 -10.40 -8.54
CA GLU A 24 -8.63 -9.37 -8.63
C GLU A 24 -8.06 -7.98 -8.27
N LEU A 25 -7.30 -7.89 -7.18
CA LEU A 25 -6.62 -6.65 -6.79
C LEU A 25 -5.61 -6.19 -7.84
N CYS A 26 -4.74 -7.08 -8.33
CA CYS A 26 -3.77 -6.73 -9.37
C CYS A 26 -4.44 -6.18 -10.64
N LYS A 27 -5.60 -6.74 -11.02
CA LYS A 27 -6.41 -6.24 -12.15
C LYS A 27 -7.03 -4.87 -11.83
N GLU A 28 -7.61 -4.68 -10.64
CA GLU A 28 -8.14 -3.39 -10.19
C GLU A 28 -7.07 -2.29 -10.15
N LEU A 29 -5.84 -2.64 -9.72
CA LEU A 29 -4.68 -1.75 -9.71
C LEU A 29 -4.10 -1.50 -11.12
N GLY A 30 -4.57 -2.24 -12.12
CA GLY A 30 -4.04 -2.19 -13.49
C GLY A 30 -2.60 -2.68 -13.58
N TYR A 31 -2.21 -3.63 -12.75
CA TYR A 31 -0.92 -4.30 -12.85
C TYR A 31 -0.96 -5.46 -13.84
N ILE A 32 -2.13 -6.08 -14.03
CA ILE A 32 -2.40 -7.08 -15.05
C ILE A 32 -3.65 -6.65 -15.84
N SER A 33 -3.71 -7.01 -17.10
CA SER A 33 -4.88 -6.76 -17.95
C SER A 33 -5.99 -7.78 -17.69
N ASP A 34 -5.62 -9.05 -17.51
CA ASP A 34 -6.57 -10.13 -17.20
C ASP A 34 -5.88 -11.32 -16.51
N TYR A 35 -6.68 -12.27 -16.03
CA TYR A 35 -6.21 -13.54 -15.50
C TYR A 35 -7.25 -14.66 -15.74
N GLU A 36 -6.76 -15.88 -15.87
CA GLU A 36 -7.57 -17.11 -16.00
C GLU A 36 -7.19 -18.09 -14.89
N ALA A 37 -8.19 -18.52 -14.09
CA ALA A 37 -7.99 -19.55 -13.07
C ALA A 37 -8.12 -20.96 -13.65
N ASP A 38 -7.41 -21.93 -13.05
CA ASP A 38 -7.40 -23.33 -13.49
C ASP A 38 -7.07 -23.49 -14.99
N TYR A 39 -6.08 -22.71 -15.46
CA TYR A 39 -5.65 -22.68 -16.86
C TYR A 39 -5.20 -24.05 -17.35
N LYS A 40 -5.62 -24.42 -18.56
CA LYS A 40 -5.30 -25.68 -19.20
C LYS A 40 -5.07 -25.51 -20.70
N MET A 41 -4.06 -26.17 -21.20
CA MET A 41 -3.77 -26.21 -22.63
C MET A 41 -3.29 -27.60 -23.02
N GLY A 42 -3.89 -28.17 -24.08
CA GLY A 42 -3.53 -29.46 -24.64
C GLY A 42 -2.89 -29.33 -26.00
N MET A 43 -2.20 -30.38 -26.46
CA MET A 43 -1.78 -30.47 -27.85
C MET A 43 -3.00 -30.65 -28.76
N PRO A 44 -3.00 -30.05 -29.97
CA PRO A 44 -4.08 -30.27 -30.93
C PRO A 44 -4.31 -31.76 -31.19
N GLY A 45 -5.57 -32.21 -31.08
CA GLY A 45 -5.97 -33.60 -31.30
C GLY A 45 -5.85 -34.53 -30.08
N TYR A 46 -5.44 -34.02 -28.91
CA TYR A 46 -5.44 -34.79 -27.65
C TYR A 46 -6.74 -34.55 -26.84
N THR A 47 -7.13 -35.62 -26.13
CA THR A 47 -8.31 -35.56 -25.22
C THR A 47 -7.99 -34.78 -23.97
N ASP A 48 -9.03 -34.39 -23.20
CA ASP A 48 -8.93 -33.63 -21.92
C ASP A 48 -7.96 -34.24 -20.89
N GLN A 49 -7.63 -35.52 -21.01
CA GLN A 49 -6.72 -36.20 -20.09
C GLN A 49 -5.24 -35.86 -20.31
N ASN A 50 -4.86 -35.28 -21.46
CA ASN A 50 -3.49 -34.94 -21.84
C ASN A 50 -3.24 -33.42 -21.87
N GLN A 51 -3.90 -32.67 -20.96
CA GLN A 51 -3.71 -31.24 -20.85
C GLN A 51 -2.65 -30.90 -19.79
N PHE A 52 -1.79 -29.93 -20.13
CA PHE A 52 -0.89 -29.28 -19.17
C PHE A 52 -1.67 -28.18 -18.43
N LYS A 53 -1.36 -27.97 -17.14
CA LYS A 53 -2.18 -27.17 -16.24
C LYS A 53 -1.35 -26.15 -15.48
N ALA A 54 -1.95 -25.00 -15.18
CA ALA A 54 -1.45 -24.04 -14.19
C ALA A 54 -2.60 -23.59 -13.28
N SER A 55 -2.28 -23.14 -12.07
CA SER A 55 -3.31 -22.61 -11.15
C SER A 55 -3.90 -21.33 -11.67
N TYR A 56 -3.06 -20.46 -12.26
CA TYR A 56 -3.48 -19.23 -12.94
C TYR A 56 -2.60 -18.99 -14.16
N LYS A 57 -3.18 -18.33 -15.18
CA LYS A 57 -2.49 -17.59 -16.23
C LYS A 57 -2.81 -16.12 -16.00
N ILE A 58 -1.82 -15.24 -16.06
CA ILE A 58 -1.99 -13.79 -15.97
C ILE A 58 -1.49 -13.14 -17.25
N GLU A 59 -2.14 -12.07 -17.66
CA GLU A 59 -1.84 -11.31 -18.88
C GLU A 59 -1.47 -9.88 -18.52
N PHE A 60 -0.46 -9.31 -19.19
CA PHE A 60 -0.01 -7.93 -19.03
C PHE A 60 -0.38 -7.08 -20.25
N ASP A 61 -0.33 -5.76 -20.10
CA ASP A 61 -0.70 -4.81 -21.15
C ASP A 61 0.17 -4.90 -22.42
N ASP A 62 1.37 -5.51 -22.32
CA ASP A 62 2.27 -5.76 -23.46
C ASP A 62 2.02 -7.12 -24.14
N ASN A 63 0.93 -7.81 -23.80
CA ASN A 63 0.58 -9.17 -24.22
C ASN A 63 1.54 -10.26 -23.72
N THR A 64 2.40 -9.97 -22.76
CA THR A 64 3.18 -10.97 -22.05
C THR A 64 2.27 -11.76 -21.12
N GLU A 65 2.46 -13.07 -21.06
CA GLU A 65 1.72 -13.96 -20.16
C GLU A 65 2.66 -14.64 -19.17
N TRP A 66 2.20 -14.78 -17.93
CA TRP A 66 2.85 -15.62 -16.91
C TRP A 66 1.92 -16.71 -16.43
N ILE A 67 2.49 -17.86 -16.03
CA ILE A 67 1.74 -18.95 -15.40
C ILE A 67 2.16 -19.12 -13.95
N VAL A 68 1.19 -19.45 -13.12
CA VAL A 68 1.35 -19.52 -11.67
C VAL A 68 0.89 -20.88 -11.16
N TYR A 69 1.73 -21.48 -10.37
CA TYR A 69 1.44 -22.71 -9.62
C TYR A 69 1.37 -22.42 -8.14
N THR A 70 0.56 -23.16 -7.41
CA THR A 70 0.43 -23.04 -5.96
C THR A 70 0.86 -24.31 -5.26
N THR A 71 1.58 -24.20 -4.16
CA THR A 71 1.93 -25.35 -3.35
C THR A 71 2.08 -24.98 -1.86
N THR A 72 1.72 -25.90 -1.00
CA THR A 72 2.00 -25.83 0.44
C THR A 72 3.13 -26.81 0.85
N SER A 73 3.72 -27.52 -0.10
CA SER A 73 4.77 -28.51 0.12
C SER A 73 5.61 -28.72 -1.13
N LEU A 74 6.94 -28.74 -0.99
CA LEU A 74 7.90 -28.96 -2.09
C LEU A 74 8.10 -30.44 -2.48
N ARG A 75 7.32 -31.36 -1.95
CA ARG A 75 7.49 -32.76 -2.30
C ARG A 75 7.48 -32.96 -3.82
N GLU A 76 7.34 -34.11 -4.34
CA GLU A 76 7.49 -34.46 -5.78
C GLU A 76 6.75 -33.55 -6.79
N ARG A 77 5.81 -32.73 -6.32
CA ARG A 77 4.99 -31.81 -7.16
C ARG A 77 5.78 -30.79 -7.97
N ILE A 78 6.96 -30.37 -7.51
CA ILE A 78 7.76 -29.43 -8.31
C ILE A 78 8.15 -30.00 -9.68
N LYS A 79 8.29 -31.31 -9.80
CA LYS A 79 8.59 -31.96 -11.08
C LYS A 79 7.41 -31.90 -12.04
N GLU A 80 6.18 -32.07 -11.53
CA GLU A 80 4.97 -31.93 -12.34
C GLU A 80 4.84 -30.50 -12.85
N GLN A 81 5.00 -29.52 -11.98
CA GLN A 81 4.90 -28.09 -12.33
C GLN A 81 6.00 -27.65 -13.30
N TYR A 82 7.22 -28.17 -13.14
CA TYR A 82 8.28 -27.98 -14.11
C TYR A 82 7.90 -28.56 -15.50
N TRP A 83 7.35 -29.76 -15.53
CA TRP A 83 6.92 -30.40 -16.78
C TRP A 83 5.76 -29.68 -17.44
N ASP A 84 4.76 -29.27 -16.64
CA ASP A 84 3.65 -28.48 -17.13
C ASP A 84 4.13 -27.12 -17.68
N SER A 85 4.99 -26.40 -16.96
CA SER A 85 5.53 -25.12 -17.40
C SER A 85 6.36 -25.24 -18.69
N TYR A 86 7.16 -26.29 -18.82
CA TYR A 86 7.92 -26.56 -20.03
C TYR A 86 7.02 -26.75 -21.26
N ASN A 87 5.94 -27.51 -21.12
CA ASN A 87 5.03 -27.74 -22.22
C ASN A 87 4.16 -26.56 -22.54
N LEU A 88 3.63 -25.87 -21.50
CA LEU A 88 2.82 -24.66 -21.69
C LEU A 88 3.58 -23.56 -22.41
N LYS A 89 4.82 -23.28 -22.02
CA LYS A 89 5.71 -22.32 -22.71
C LYS A 89 5.97 -22.70 -24.17
N ARG A 90 6.02 -24.00 -24.50
CA ARG A 90 6.18 -24.47 -25.88
C ARG A 90 4.90 -24.35 -26.71
N LEU A 91 3.74 -24.54 -26.09
CA LEU A 91 2.44 -24.48 -26.76
C LEU A 91 1.96 -23.05 -26.96
N ASN A 92 2.34 -22.16 -26.05
CA ASN A 92 2.01 -20.74 -26.11
C ASN A 92 3.28 -19.89 -25.87
N SER A 93 3.77 -19.27 -26.92
CA SER A 93 4.99 -18.45 -26.91
C SER A 93 4.83 -17.11 -26.16
N GLN A 94 3.62 -16.68 -25.82
CA GLN A 94 3.35 -15.50 -25.00
C GLN A 94 3.64 -15.78 -23.53
N ILE A 95 3.63 -17.06 -23.10
CA ILE A 95 4.01 -17.45 -21.75
C ILE A 95 5.53 -17.35 -21.59
N THR A 96 5.98 -16.24 -21.00
CA THR A 96 7.41 -15.96 -20.81
C THR A 96 7.93 -16.46 -19.47
N GLU A 97 7.14 -16.37 -18.40
CA GLU A 97 7.57 -16.71 -17.06
C GLU A 97 6.60 -17.69 -16.36
N ALA A 98 7.13 -18.46 -15.42
CA ALA A 98 6.39 -19.43 -14.61
C ALA A 98 6.84 -19.38 -13.16
N TYR A 99 5.91 -19.26 -12.22
CA TYR A 99 6.18 -19.12 -10.79
C TYR A 99 5.52 -20.23 -9.99
N LEU A 100 6.23 -20.72 -8.97
CA LEU A 100 5.68 -21.58 -7.94
C LEU A 100 5.52 -20.77 -6.65
N VAL A 101 4.27 -20.54 -6.26
CA VAL A 101 3.92 -19.66 -5.12
C VAL A 101 3.55 -20.48 -3.90
N TYR A 102 4.15 -20.15 -2.76
CA TYR A 102 3.88 -20.75 -1.46
C TYR A 102 3.31 -19.74 -0.45
N PRO A 103 2.60 -20.22 0.62
CA PRO A 103 2.00 -19.36 1.63
C PRO A 103 3.02 -18.60 2.47
N ASP A 104 2.69 -17.34 2.85
CA ASP A 104 3.51 -16.56 3.78
C ASP A 104 3.45 -17.08 5.22
N SER A 105 2.40 -17.80 5.60
CA SER A 105 2.21 -18.34 6.96
C SER A 105 3.03 -19.59 7.31
N LEU A 106 3.85 -20.08 6.37
CA LEU A 106 4.67 -21.28 6.64
C LEU A 106 5.65 -21.05 7.79
N THR A 107 5.96 -22.14 8.51
CA THR A 107 6.99 -22.12 9.55
C THR A 107 8.36 -21.77 8.96
N ALA A 108 9.28 -21.29 9.79
CA ALA A 108 10.64 -20.94 9.33
C ALA A 108 11.36 -22.15 8.68
N SER A 109 11.18 -23.36 9.20
CA SER A 109 11.77 -24.59 8.63
C SER A 109 11.19 -24.95 7.27
N ASP A 110 9.87 -24.77 7.11
CA ASP A 110 9.20 -25.02 5.82
C ASP A 110 9.65 -23.98 4.79
N LYS A 111 9.66 -22.70 5.17
CA LYS A 111 10.18 -21.60 4.32
C LYS A 111 11.61 -21.86 3.86
N GLN A 112 12.49 -22.33 4.76
CA GLN A 112 13.88 -22.61 4.41
C GLN A 112 14.01 -23.62 3.25
N SER A 113 13.15 -24.62 3.18
CA SER A 113 13.11 -25.57 2.09
C SER A 113 12.75 -24.92 0.75
N PHE A 114 11.79 -23.99 0.75
CA PHE A 114 11.39 -23.22 -0.43
C PHE A 114 12.50 -22.26 -0.87
N VAL A 115 13.10 -21.52 0.07
CA VAL A 115 14.23 -20.62 -0.19
C VAL A 115 15.42 -21.40 -0.79
N SER A 116 15.77 -22.56 -0.21
CA SER A 116 16.84 -23.42 -0.73
C SER A 116 16.55 -23.89 -2.17
N LYS A 117 15.29 -24.22 -2.48
CA LYS A 117 14.91 -24.61 -3.84
C LYS A 117 14.98 -23.45 -4.81
N ASN A 118 14.48 -22.26 -4.39
CA ASN A 118 14.60 -21.06 -5.21
C ASN A 118 16.05 -20.73 -5.54
N ASN A 119 16.97 -20.80 -4.55
CA ASN A 119 18.39 -20.58 -4.76
C ASN A 119 19.01 -21.55 -5.77
N LYS A 120 18.57 -22.82 -5.79
CA LYS A 120 19.02 -23.80 -6.82
C LYS A 120 18.52 -23.44 -8.21
N ILE A 121 17.30 -22.95 -8.35
CA ILE A 121 16.77 -22.47 -9.63
C ILE A 121 17.60 -21.26 -10.10
N GLN A 122 17.77 -20.26 -9.24
CA GLN A 122 18.45 -19.02 -9.59
C GLN A 122 19.96 -19.20 -9.88
N ASN A 123 20.65 -20.04 -9.09
CA ASN A 123 22.12 -20.17 -9.20
C ASN A 123 22.57 -21.32 -10.09
N ASN A 124 21.80 -22.41 -10.17
CA ASN A 124 22.23 -23.66 -10.86
C ASN A 124 21.38 -23.99 -12.07
N GLY A 125 20.32 -23.23 -12.38
CA GLY A 125 19.40 -23.53 -13.49
C GLY A 125 18.55 -24.79 -13.26
N GLU A 126 18.46 -25.30 -12.03
CA GLU A 126 17.61 -26.46 -11.72
C GLU A 126 16.14 -26.09 -11.99
N PHE A 127 15.42 -26.92 -12.75
CA PHE A 127 14.04 -26.59 -13.18
C PHE A 127 13.93 -25.26 -13.96
N SER A 128 14.76 -25.10 -14.99
CA SER A 128 14.96 -23.87 -15.75
C SER A 128 13.72 -23.26 -16.42
N THR A 129 12.58 -23.95 -16.43
CA THR A 129 11.30 -23.41 -16.94
C THR A 129 10.49 -22.69 -15.86
N LEU A 130 10.87 -22.81 -14.57
CA LEU A 130 10.35 -22.02 -13.48
C LEU A 130 11.31 -20.85 -13.21
N GLU A 131 10.79 -19.63 -13.21
CA GLU A 131 11.60 -18.44 -12.90
C GLU A 131 11.95 -18.38 -11.41
N ALA A 132 10.98 -18.70 -10.54
CA ALA A 132 11.22 -18.70 -9.11
C ALA A 132 10.20 -19.55 -8.32
N VAL A 133 10.63 -19.91 -7.09
CA VAL A 133 9.78 -20.45 -6.03
C VAL A 133 9.74 -19.39 -4.92
N ILE A 134 8.64 -18.67 -4.82
CA ILE A 134 8.54 -17.45 -3.99
C ILE A 134 7.27 -17.43 -3.15
N SER A 135 7.28 -16.62 -2.10
CA SER A 135 6.11 -16.41 -1.27
C SER A 135 5.04 -15.60 -1.98
N GLN A 136 3.83 -15.67 -1.48
CA GLN A 136 2.67 -14.94 -2.01
C GLN A 136 2.92 -13.43 -2.09
N ASP A 137 3.43 -12.81 -1.02
CA ASP A 137 3.69 -11.37 -1.00
C ASP A 137 4.86 -10.98 -1.92
N THR A 138 5.91 -11.82 -2.00
CA THR A 138 7.00 -11.63 -2.98
C THR A 138 6.48 -11.73 -4.41
N PHE A 139 5.53 -12.62 -4.68
CA PHE A 139 4.92 -12.74 -6.00
C PHE A 139 4.09 -11.50 -6.38
N PHE A 140 3.31 -10.94 -5.44
CA PHE A 140 2.62 -9.66 -5.66
C PHE A 140 3.60 -8.55 -6.05
N ASN A 141 4.70 -8.40 -5.29
CA ASN A 141 5.72 -7.40 -5.58
C ASN A 141 6.35 -7.61 -6.97
N ARG A 142 6.55 -8.86 -7.39
CA ARG A 142 7.05 -9.18 -8.72
C ARG A 142 6.10 -8.74 -9.84
N ILE A 143 4.78 -8.94 -9.67
CA ILE A 143 3.76 -8.44 -10.60
C ILE A 143 3.79 -6.90 -10.65
N GLU A 144 3.81 -6.24 -9.48
CA GLU A 144 3.90 -4.78 -9.40
C GLU A 144 5.15 -4.24 -10.11
N GLU A 145 6.33 -4.82 -9.85
CA GLU A 145 7.58 -4.43 -10.47
C GLU A 145 7.53 -4.57 -12.01
N TYR A 146 6.99 -5.67 -12.51
CA TYR A 146 6.87 -5.89 -13.95
C TYR A 146 5.96 -4.86 -14.59
N ALA A 147 4.74 -4.69 -14.05
CA ALA A 147 3.77 -3.74 -14.55
C ALA A 147 4.29 -2.29 -14.55
N LEU A 148 5.00 -1.91 -13.49
CA LEU A 148 5.57 -0.56 -13.40
C LEU A 148 6.69 -0.32 -14.39
N ARG A 149 7.49 -1.34 -14.75
CA ARG A 149 8.54 -1.19 -15.78
C ARG A 149 8.00 -0.83 -17.17
N LEU A 150 6.74 -1.15 -17.45
CA LEU A 150 6.07 -0.80 -18.71
C LEU A 150 5.68 0.70 -18.79
N LEU A 151 5.80 1.43 -17.69
CA LEU A 151 5.38 2.84 -17.56
C LEU A 151 6.57 3.80 -17.55
N SER A 152 6.33 5.06 -17.97
CA SER A 152 7.29 6.14 -17.78
C SER A 152 7.53 6.46 -16.30
N PRO A 153 8.69 7.05 -15.90
CA PRO A 153 8.99 7.35 -14.49
C PRO A 153 7.94 8.19 -13.76
N ASN A 154 7.31 9.14 -14.45
CA ASN A 154 6.25 9.96 -13.85
C ASN A 154 4.99 9.12 -13.58
N GLN A 155 4.55 8.34 -14.57
CA GLN A 155 3.42 7.43 -14.42
C GLN A 155 3.66 6.38 -13.32
N GLN A 156 4.89 5.86 -13.18
CA GLN A 156 5.25 4.95 -12.10
C GLN A 156 5.05 5.58 -10.72
N ARG A 157 5.49 6.86 -10.56
CA ARG A 157 5.35 7.58 -9.29
C ARG A 157 3.89 7.76 -8.90
N ASP A 158 3.08 8.27 -9.83
CA ASP A 158 1.66 8.52 -9.59
C ASP A 158 0.91 7.22 -9.32
N LYS A 159 1.18 6.18 -10.09
CA LYS A 159 0.56 4.86 -9.92
C LYS A 159 0.93 4.21 -8.58
N LYS A 160 2.20 4.31 -8.15
CA LYS A 160 2.64 3.77 -6.86
C LYS A 160 1.90 4.37 -5.68
N GLY A 161 1.71 5.70 -5.66
CA GLY A 161 0.98 6.40 -4.59
C GLY A 161 -0.50 5.98 -4.56
N ASN A 162 -1.20 6.22 -5.64
CA ASN A 162 -2.64 5.93 -5.76
C ASN A 162 -2.96 4.44 -5.54
N ASN A 163 -2.11 3.55 -6.03
CA ASN A 163 -2.32 2.11 -5.88
C ASN A 163 -2.02 1.64 -4.44
N PHE A 164 -1.15 2.33 -3.70
CA PHE A 164 -0.90 1.98 -2.31
C PHE A 164 -2.15 2.19 -1.44
N GLU A 165 -2.85 3.31 -1.61
CA GLU A 165 -4.12 3.59 -0.92
C GLU A 165 -5.18 2.50 -1.21
N LYS A 166 -5.36 2.16 -2.49
CA LYS A 166 -6.27 1.07 -2.92
C LYS A 166 -5.86 -0.29 -2.34
N ARG A 167 -4.56 -0.59 -2.34
CA ARG A 167 -4.02 -1.83 -1.76
C ARG A 167 -4.33 -1.92 -0.26
N VAL A 168 -4.13 -0.84 0.51
CA VAL A 168 -4.45 -0.80 1.95
C VAL A 168 -5.95 -1.01 2.17
N ALA A 169 -6.81 -0.33 1.41
CA ALA A 169 -8.26 -0.52 1.51
C ALA A 169 -8.67 -1.97 1.19
N ALA A 170 -8.12 -2.56 0.12
CA ALA A 170 -8.40 -3.95 -0.25
C ALA A 170 -7.94 -4.96 0.80
N ILE A 171 -6.78 -4.75 1.43
CA ILE A 171 -6.25 -5.58 2.52
C ILE A 171 -7.20 -5.53 3.72
N LEU A 172 -7.65 -4.35 4.12
CA LEU A 172 -8.50 -4.16 5.30
C LEU A 172 -9.89 -4.78 5.13
N LYS A 173 -10.51 -4.67 3.97
CA LYS A 173 -11.82 -5.28 3.70
C LYS A 173 -11.76 -6.76 3.27
N ASN A 174 -10.55 -7.37 3.20
CA ASN A 174 -10.41 -8.73 2.70
C ASN A 174 -11.02 -9.75 3.69
N PRO A 175 -12.00 -10.56 3.29
CA PRO A 175 -12.65 -11.50 4.19
C PRO A 175 -11.73 -12.63 4.68
N CYS A 176 -10.68 -12.98 3.92
CA CYS A 176 -9.69 -13.96 4.36
C CYS A 176 -8.85 -13.41 5.53
N ASN A 177 -8.54 -12.12 5.52
CA ASN A 177 -7.80 -11.47 6.60
C ASN A 177 -8.65 -11.43 7.87
N LEU A 178 -9.91 -11.03 7.76
CA LEU A 178 -10.83 -10.98 8.90
C LEU A 178 -11.02 -12.38 9.51
N GLU A 179 -11.28 -13.40 8.68
CA GLU A 179 -11.47 -14.78 9.12
C GLU A 179 -10.22 -15.33 9.85
N LYS A 180 -9.02 -15.13 9.26
CA LYS A 180 -7.76 -15.53 9.87
C LYS A 180 -7.53 -14.83 11.21
N TRP A 181 -7.75 -13.53 11.26
CA TRP A 181 -7.54 -12.72 12.46
C TRP A 181 -8.49 -13.08 13.60
N GLN A 182 -9.76 -13.36 13.28
CA GLN A 182 -10.76 -13.74 14.30
C GLN A 182 -10.54 -15.14 14.86
N THR A 183 -10.05 -16.07 14.04
CA THR A 183 -9.93 -17.48 14.41
C THR A 183 -8.55 -17.86 14.94
N ASP A 184 -7.52 -17.06 14.71
CA ASP A 184 -6.10 -17.40 14.98
C ASP A 184 -5.67 -18.74 14.35
N ASP A 185 -6.27 -19.11 13.22
CA ASP A 185 -6.01 -20.39 12.58
C ASP A 185 -4.81 -20.32 11.65
N ASP A 186 -3.72 -20.98 12.03
CA ASP A 186 -2.47 -21.04 11.27
C ASP A 186 -2.61 -21.72 9.89
N MET A 187 -3.72 -22.44 9.65
CA MET A 187 -4.00 -23.05 8.35
C MET A 187 -4.70 -22.12 7.38
N LEU A 188 -5.12 -20.94 7.84
CA LEU A 188 -5.68 -19.90 6.99
C LEU A 188 -4.57 -18.97 6.48
N GLU A 189 -4.73 -18.53 5.24
CA GLU A 189 -3.88 -17.53 4.61
C GLU A 189 -4.64 -16.21 4.50
N GLY A 190 -3.89 -15.09 4.48
CA GLY A 190 -4.44 -13.76 4.29
C GLY A 190 -3.67 -12.99 3.21
N LEU A 191 -4.29 -11.99 2.64
CA LEU A 191 -3.70 -11.10 1.66
C LEU A 191 -2.88 -10.04 2.39
N HIS A 192 -1.55 -10.04 2.24
CA HIS A 192 -0.64 -9.17 3.00
C HIS A 192 -1.00 -9.12 4.50
N TYR A 193 -1.19 -10.31 5.07
CA TYR A 193 -1.79 -10.45 6.40
C TYR A 193 -1.03 -9.70 7.50
N LYS A 194 0.31 -9.63 7.41
CA LYS A 194 1.11 -8.87 8.38
C LYS A 194 0.73 -7.38 8.41
N MET A 195 0.52 -6.77 7.25
CA MET A 195 0.06 -5.38 7.16
C MET A 195 -1.34 -5.21 7.78
N PHE A 196 -2.26 -6.13 7.47
CA PHE A 196 -3.60 -6.11 8.07
C PHE A 196 -3.53 -6.19 9.60
N GLU A 197 -2.78 -7.15 10.13
CA GLU A 197 -2.63 -7.36 11.57
C GLU A 197 -2.01 -6.15 12.28
N ASP A 198 -0.97 -5.54 11.71
CA ASP A 198 -0.33 -4.36 12.27
C ASP A 198 -1.29 -3.16 12.32
N ILE A 199 -2.09 -2.96 11.27
CA ILE A 199 -3.10 -1.89 11.24
C ILE A 199 -4.19 -2.15 12.28
N MET A 200 -4.71 -3.38 12.39
CA MET A 200 -5.76 -3.72 13.35
C MET A 200 -5.26 -3.59 14.80
N ASN A 201 -4.01 -3.95 15.07
CA ASN A 201 -3.37 -3.76 16.37
C ASN A 201 -3.26 -2.26 16.70
N MET A 202 -2.89 -1.41 15.74
CA MET A 202 -2.82 0.05 15.93
C MET A 202 -4.22 0.64 16.19
N PHE A 203 -5.26 0.10 15.57
CA PHE A 203 -6.65 0.52 15.85
C PHE A 203 -7.11 0.13 17.26
N GLY A 204 -6.44 -0.82 17.91
CA GLY A 204 -6.78 -1.29 19.24
C GLY A 204 -8.16 -1.95 19.32
N VAL A 205 -8.54 -2.67 18.27
CA VAL A 205 -9.86 -3.30 18.14
C VAL A 205 -9.82 -4.73 18.68
N ASP A 206 -10.78 -5.07 19.53
CA ASP A 206 -10.98 -6.45 19.97
C ASP A 206 -11.65 -7.27 18.85
N LYS A 207 -10.89 -8.22 18.29
CA LYS A 207 -11.32 -9.09 17.19
C LYS A 207 -12.59 -9.89 17.47
N THR A 208 -12.85 -10.20 18.76
CA THR A 208 -14.03 -10.99 19.16
C THR A 208 -15.34 -10.21 19.03
N LEU A 209 -15.26 -8.87 19.02
CA LEU A 209 -16.40 -7.98 18.94
C LEU A 209 -16.72 -7.55 17.49
N VAL A 210 -15.82 -7.77 16.53
CA VAL A 210 -15.99 -7.34 15.14
C VAL A 210 -16.96 -8.28 14.42
N GLU A 211 -17.93 -7.69 13.73
CA GLU A 211 -18.84 -8.36 12.79
C GLU A 211 -18.30 -8.30 11.36
N SER A 212 -17.97 -7.09 10.89
CA SER A 212 -17.46 -6.88 9.54
C SER A 212 -16.54 -5.67 9.47
N ILE A 213 -15.69 -5.67 8.44
CA ILE A 213 -14.82 -4.54 8.10
C ILE A 213 -15.09 -4.19 6.64
N ASP A 214 -15.43 -2.94 6.39
CA ASP A 214 -15.43 -2.34 5.05
C ASP A 214 -14.37 -1.25 4.98
N SER A 215 -13.77 -1.05 3.80
CA SER A 215 -12.71 -0.06 3.63
C SER A 215 -12.68 0.44 2.20
N THR A 216 -12.55 1.75 2.03
CA THR A 216 -12.49 2.41 0.74
C THR A 216 -11.38 3.45 0.66
N SER A 217 -10.80 3.62 -0.51
CA SER A 217 -9.94 4.75 -0.90
C SER A 217 -10.59 5.60 -2.01
N ASP A 218 -11.86 5.32 -2.34
CA ASP A 218 -12.59 6.08 -3.35
C ASP A 218 -13.01 7.44 -2.77
N LYS A 219 -12.56 8.50 -3.41
CA LYS A 219 -12.88 9.89 -3.01
C LYS A 219 -14.37 10.20 -3.09
N ARG A 220 -15.15 9.44 -3.87
CA ARG A 220 -16.61 9.59 -3.93
C ARG A 220 -17.27 9.13 -2.63
N ASP A 221 -16.73 8.11 -1.97
CA ASP A 221 -17.25 7.57 -0.72
C ASP A 221 -16.80 8.42 0.47
N ILE A 222 -15.53 8.90 0.46
CA ILE A 222 -14.96 9.73 1.53
C ILE A 222 -15.47 11.19 1.42
N GLY A 223 -15.75 11.65 0.20
CA GLY A 223 -16.19 13.02 -0.10
C GLY A 223 -15.02 14.00 -0.32
N LEU A 224 -15.37 15.21 -0.76
CA LEU A 224 -14.44 16.32 -0.89
C LEU A 224 -14.61 17.29 0.27
N LEU A 225 -13.62 18.15 0.50
CA LEU A 225 -13.75 19.27 1.44
C LEU A 225 -14.83 20.25 0.93
N PRO A 226 -15.42 21.06 1.80
CA PRO A 226 -16.37 22.12 1.39
C PRO A 226 -15.83 23.06 0.32
N SER A 227 -14.53 23.34 0.34
CA SER A 227 -13.80 24.09 -0.71
C SER A 227 -13.62 23.35 -2.03
N GLY A 228 -14.00 22.07 -2.12
CA GLY A 228 -13.79 21.21 -3.27
C GLY A 228 -12.42 20.57 -3.34
N GLY A 229 -11.55 20.82 -2.36
CA GLY A 229 -10.21 20.23 -2.27
C GLY A 229 -10.22 18.77 -1.79
N PRO A 230 -9.10 18.03 -1.96
CA PRO A 230 -8.97 16.67 -1.44
C PRO A 230 -8.88 16.67 0.09
N VAL A 231 -9.49 15.65 0.70
CA VAL A 231 -9.38 15.36 2.13
C VAL A 231 -8.01 14.76 2.48
N LYS A 232 -7.68 14.68 3.77
CA LYS A 232 -6.44 14.03 4.26
C LYS A 232 -6.61 12.54 4.53
N THR A 233 -7.83 12.06 4.58
CA THR A 233 -8.13 10.63 4.64
C THR A 233 -7.92 10.01 3.26
N ASP A 234 -6.89 9.21 3.12
CA ASP A 234 -6.60 8.45 1.91
C ASP A 234 -7.35 7.10 1.93
N VAL A 235 -7.55 6.53 3.14
CA VAL A 235 -8.32 5.29 3.35
C VAL A 235 -9.28 5.49 4.52
N LEU A 236 -10.58 5.26 4.27
CA LEU A 236 -11.64 5.23 5.28
C LEU A 236 -12.03 3.77 5.55
N THR A 237 -11.83 3.32 6.79
CA THR A 237 -12.20 1.99 7.23
C THR A 237 -13.38 2.09 8.20
N THR A 238 -14.43 1.35 7.92
CA THR A 238 -15.63 1.26 8.73
C THR A 238 -15.72 -0.13 9.36
N ILE A 239 -15.66 -0.18 10.68
CA ILE A 239 -15.82 -1.43 11.43
C ILE A 239 -17.21 -1.46 12.05
N THR A 240 -17.96 -2.49 11.70
CA THR A 240 -19.25 -2.81 12.33
C THR A 240 -19.01 -3.86 13.40
N PHE A 241 -19.49 -3.59 14.60
CA PHE A 241 -19.38 -4.49 15.74
C PHE A 241 -20.64 -5.36 15.88
N LYS A 242 -20.55 -6.48 16.61
CA LYS A 242 -21.64 -7.43 16.85
C LYS A 242 -22.85 -6.83 17.58
N ASP A 243 -22.68 -5.71 18.25
CA ASP A 243 -23.76 -4.91 18.86
C ASP A 243 -24.39 -3.91 17.88
N ASN A 244 -24.04 -3.98 16.60
CA ASN A 244 -24.41 -3.06 15.53
C ASN A 244 -23.84 -1.64 15.66
N SER A 245 -22.96 -1.37 16.63
CA SER A 245 -22.24 -0.09 16.64
C SER A 245 -21.25 -0.01 15.48
N ILE A 246 -21.00 1.22 15.02
CA ILE A 246 -20.11 1.50 13.89
C ILE A 246 -19.02 2.46 14.34
N LYS A 247 -17.79 2.20 13.91
CA LYS A 247 -16.65 3.09 14.15
C LYS A 247 -15.85 3.30 12.89
N HIS A 248 -15.45 4.56 12.65
CA HIS A 248 -14.62 4.96 11.52
C HIS A 248 -13.17 5.14 11.94
N TYR A 249 -12.27 4.60 11.11
CA TYR A 249 -10.83 4.73 11.22
C TYR A 249 -10.30 5.33 9.92
N THR A 250 -9.57 6.41 10.03
CA THR A 250 -9.13 7.24 8.89
C THR A 250 -7.61 7.25 8.82
N ILE A 251 -7.06 6.88 7.67
CA ILE A 251 -5.62 6.72 7.46
C ILE A 251 -5.16 7.67 6.36
N SER A 252 -4.08 8.43 6.62
CA SER A 252 -3.29 9.08 5.58
C SER A 252 -2.14 8.14 5.18
N CYS A 253 -2.07 7.79 3.90
CA CYS A 253 -1.08 6.86 3.37
C CYS A 253 0.10 7.63 2.76
N LYS A 254 1.32 7.22 3.09
CA LYS A 254 2.54 7.78 2.50
C LYS A 254 3.43 6.64 2.03
N ARG A 255 3.77 6.66 0.75
CA ARG A 255 4.69 5.70 0.13
C ARG A 255 5.81 6.46 -0.57
N SER A 256 7.05 6.24 -0.16
CA SER A 256 8.19 6.93 -0.75
C SER A 256 9.47 6.11 -0.65
N SER A 257 10.35 6.31 -1.64
CA SER A 257 11.78 5.95 -1.56
C SER A 257 12.65 7.18 -1.24
N ALA A 258 12.05 8.36 -1.07
CA ALA A 258 12.74 9.60 -0.76
C ALA A 258 12.66 9.89 0.74
N SER A 259 13.67 10.56 1.26
CA SER A 259 13.73 10.98 2.67
C SER A 259 12.72 12.08 3.04
N SER A 260 11.97 12.62 2.07
CA SER A 260 10.99 13.69 2.29
C SER A 260 9.83 13.56 1.29
N VAL A 261 8.62 13.84 1.75
CA VAL A 261 7.41 13.84 0.94
C VAL A 261 6.66 15.16 1.04
N SER A 262 5.97 15.54 -0.03
CA SER A 262 5.00 16.63 0.00
C SER A 262 3.78 16.19 0.80
N VAL A 263 3.38 17.00 1.79
CA VAL A 263 2.27 16.66 2.69
C VAL A 263 1.12 17.65 2.62
N HIS A 264 1.36 18.88 2.14
CA HIS A 264 0.36 19.93 2.25
C HIS A 264 0.54 21.00 1.17
N GLN A 265 -0.58 21.52 0.62
CA GLN A 265 -0.56 22.56 -0.40
C GLN A 265 -1.86 23.38 -0.31
N TYR A 266 -1.75 24.64 0.14
CA TYR A 266 -2.89 25.56 0.23
C TYR A 266 -2.42 27.00 0.02
N SER A 267 -3.39 27.93 -0.12
CA SER A 267 -3.11 29.37 -0.18
C SER A 267 -2.65 29.90 1.18
N ALA A 268 -1.94 31.03 1.17
CA ALA A 268 -1.53 31.73 2.38
C ALA A 268 -2.72 32.09 3.29
N ASP A 269 -3.85 32.49 2.68
CA ASP A 269 -5.05 32.79 3.44
C ASP A 269 -5.61 31.57 4.17
N THR A 270 -5.62 30.40 3.52
CA THR A 270 -6.03 29.16 4.19
C THR A 270 -5.12 28.80 5.36
N PHE A 271 -3.78 29.00 5.20
CA PHE A 271 -2.85 28.82 6.32
C PHE A 271 -3.18 29.76 7.49
N ALA A 272 -3.41 31.04 7.21
CA ALA A 272 -3.76 32.02 8.25
C ALA A 272 -5.09 31.67 8.93
N ASP A 273 -6.11 31.30 8.16
CA ASP A 273 -7.43 30.94 8.71
C ASP A 273 -7.39 29.74 9.65
N VAL A 274 -6.55 28.73 9.35
CA VAL A 274 -6.43 27.53 10.17
C VAL A 274 -5.53 27.73 11.39
N LEU A 275 -4.43 28.48 11.24
CA LEU A 275 -3.47 28.65 12.32
C LEU A 275 -3.92 29.72 13.33
N ASP A 276 -4.27 30.90 12.86
CA ASP A 276 -4.82 31.99 13.65
C ASP A 276 -5.54 33.01 12.73
N SER A 277 -6.84 32.84 12.57
CA SER A 277 -7.66 33.69 11.67
C SER A 277 -7.68 35.14 12.05
N THR A 278 -7.37 35.49 13.31
CA THR A 278 -7.37 36.84 13.84
C THR A 278 -6.04 37.58 13.71
N ASN A 279 -4.96 36.84 13.41
CA ASN A 279 -3.62 37.39 13.32
C ASN A 279 -3.34 37.97 11.90
N SER A 280 -3.53 39.25 11.76
CA SER A 280 -3.31 39.99 10.50
C SER A 280 -1.83 40.00 10.05
N GLU A 281 -0.90 40.01 11.01
CA GLU A 281 0.54 39.99 10.69
C GLU A 281 0.97 38.61 10.15
N LEU A 282 0.53 37.53 10.78
CA LEU A 282 0.74 36.17 10.25
C LEU A 282 0.19 36.07 8.83
N ARG A 283 -1.03 36.52 8.58
CA ARG A 283 -1.65 36.52 7.25
C ARG A 283 -0.81 37.32 6.25
N ARG A 284 -0.36 38.52 6.63
CA ARG A 284 0.46 39.37 5.75
C ARG A 284 1.75 38.68 5.34
N VAL A 285 2.50 38.13 6.31
CA VAL A 285 3.81 37.51 6.00
C VAL A 285 3.69 36.17 5.28
N LEU A 286 2.59 35.40 5.48
CA LEU A 286 2.27 34.22 4.71
C LEU A 286 1.98 34.59 3.23
N ASN A 287 1.23 35.67 2.98
CA ASN A 287 0.98 36.17 1.62
C ASN A 287 2.27 36.64 0.95
N GLU A 288 3.16 37.29 1.70
CA GLU A 288 4.48 37.67 1.19
C GLU A 288 5.33 36.43 0.84
N PHE A 289 5.35 35.40 1.69
CA PHE A 289 6.02 34.15 1.36
C PHE A 289 5.43 33.51 0.09
N GLN A 290 4.10 33.43 -0.02
CA GLN A 290 3.43 32.90 -1.23
C GLN A 290 3.87 33.66 -2.49
N ARG A 291 3.94 34.98 -2.43
CA ARG A 291 4.39 35.83 -3.54
C ARG A 291 5.86 35.55 -3.91
N CYS A 292 6.73 35.42 -2.91
CA CYS A 292 8.16 35.19 -3.08
C CYS A 292 8.49 33.73 -3.49
N GLY A 293 7.74 32.76 -2.97
CA GLY A 293 7.89 31.34 -3.26
C GLY A 293 9.03 30.64 -2.53
N ASN A 294 9.96 31.38 -1.90
CA ASN A 294 10.98 30.81 -1.05
C ASN A 294 11.50 31.83 -0.01
N LYS A 295 12.08 31.34 1.10
CA LYS A 295 12.58 32.20 2.19
C LYS A 295 13.69 33.16 1.75
N ARG A 296 14.51 32.81 0.75
CA ARG A 296 15.66 33.63 0.32
C ARG A 296 15.24 34.87 -0.46
N ASP A 297 14.06 34.85 -1.07
CA ASP A 297 13.50 35.94 -1.85
C ASP A 297 12.61 36.88 -1.00
N MET A 298 12.37 36.56 0.27
CA MET A 298 11.69 37.44 1.22
C MET A 298 12.61 38.50 1.77
N ASP A 299 12.05 39.65 2.13
CA ASP A 299 12.73 40.59 3.02
C ASP A 299 13.07 39.91 4.35
N LYS A 300 14.24 40.24 4.91
CA LYS A 300 14.72 39.61 6.13
C LYS A 300 13.77 39.87 7.31
N ALA A 301 13.21 41.08 7.43
CA ALA A 301 12.31 41.42 8.52
C ALA A 301 11.00 40.61 8.43
N ASP A 302 10.46 40.42 7.22
CA ASP A 302 9.27 39.59 7.00
C ASP A 302 9.55 38.10 7.22
N ALA A 303 10.75 37.60 6.86
CA ALA A 303 11.13 36.24 7.12
C ALA A 303 11.30 35.95 8.64
N ASP A 304 11.90 36.88 9.38
CA ASP A 304 12.06 36.80 10.83
C ASP A 304 10.69 36.91 11.53
N LEU A 305 9.79 37.78 11.04
CA LEU A 305 8.44 37.91 11.55
C LEU A 305 7.62 36.64 11.29
N LEU A 306 7.65 36.06 10.06
CA LEU A 306 6.98 34.78 9.77
C LEU A 306 7.48 33.67 10.70
N GLN A 307 8.78 33.62 10.96
CA GLN A 307 9.35 32.65 11.88
C GLN A 307 8.81 32.83 13.29
N SER A 308 8.71 34.07 13.80
CA SER A 308 8.18 34.33 15.16
C SER A 308 6.69 34.04 15.28
N GLU A 309 5.89 34.45 14.28
CA GLU A 309 4.45 34.26 14.26
C GLU A 309 4.03 32.79 14.13
N ILE A 310 4.84 31.95 13.45
CA ILE A 310 4.49 30.54 13.25
C ILE A 310 4.87 29.65 14.44
N GLN A 311 5.83 30.06 15.27
CA GLN A 311 6.34 29.23 16.38
C GLN A 311 5.26 28.73 17.35
N PRO A 312 4.27 29.54 17.78
CA PRO A 312 3.20 29.06 18.68
C PRO A 312 2.31 27.98 18.03
N HIS A 313 2.32 27.89 16.71
CA HIS A 313 1.39 27.09 15.92
C HIS A 313 2.01 25.83 15.32
N ILE A 314 3.30 25.52 15.57
CA ILE A 314 4.03 24.41 14.93
C ILE A 314 3.30 23.06 15.09
N LEU A 315 2.86 22.72 16.30
CA LEU A 315 2.15 21.47 16.53
C LEU A 315 0.80 21.44 15.78
N GLY A 316 0.06 22.54 15.79
CA GLY A 316 -1.19 22.68 15.01
C GLY A 316 -0.94 22.55 13.52
N LEU A 317 0.11 23.19 13.00
CA LEU A 317 0.54 23.10 11.61
C LEU A 317 0.89 21.63 11.23
N CYS A 318 1.61 20.90 12.09
CA CYS A 318 1.91 19.49 11.86
C CYS A 318 0.64 18.64 11.77
N LYS A 319 -0.28 18.78 12.73
CA LYS A 319 -1.56 18.06 12.76
C LYS A 319 -2.43 18.37 11.54
N TRP A 320 -2.50 19.62 11.15
CA TRP A 320 -3.23 20.02 9.96
C TRP A 320 -2.57 19.51 8.68
N ALA A 321 -1.27 19.70 8.53
CA ALA A 321 -0.53 19.29 7.33
C ALA A 321 -0.60 17.78 7.07
N LEU A 322 -0.52 16.96 8.13
CA LEU A 322 -0.53 15.50 8.03
C LEU A 322 -1.95 14.92 8.03
N GLY A 323 -2.82 15.42 8.91
CA GLY A 323 -4.11 14.81 9.19
C GLY A 323 -5.33 15.67 8.83
N GLY A 324 -5.15 16.96 8.47
CA GLY A 324 -6.26 17.88 8.23
C GLY A 324 -6.90 18.45 9.51
N VAL A 325 -6.38 18.10 10.68
CA VAL A 325 -6.94 18.46 11.98
C VAL A 325 -6.96 19.98 12.17
N GLY A 326 -8.11 20.52 12.48
CA GLY A 326 -8.31 21.98 12.63
C GLY A 326 -8.67 22.70 11.33
N GLY A 327 -8.56 22.05 10.19
CA GLY A 327 -9.00 22.58 8.90
C GLY A 327 -10.46 22.24 8.57
N GLU A 328 -10.83 22.44 7.31
CA GLU A 328 -12.14 22.05 6.80
C GLU A 328 -12.37 20.53 6.84
N GLY A 329 -13.63 20.13 6.79
CA GLY A 329 -14.06 18.74 6.62
C GLY A 329 -14.60 18.10 7.89
N ASN A 330 -15.11 16.88 7.73
CA ASN A 330 -15.68 16.09 8.81
C ASN A 330 -14.57 15.41 9.65
N PRO A 331 -14.48 15.67 10.96
CA PRO A 331 -13.46 15.09 11.84
C PRO A 331 -13.49 13.56 11.90
N ASP A 332 -14.65 12.93 11.68
CA ASP A 332 -14.79 11.47 11.81
C ASP A 332 -14.39 10.70 10.55
N THR A 333 -14.51 11.31 9.37
CA THR A 333 -14.31 10.62 8.09
C THR A 333 -13.28 11.28 7.18
N GLN A 334 -13.03 12.59 7.34
CA GLN A 334 -12.17 13.35 6.42
C GLN A 334 -10.85 13.82 7.03
N TRP A 335 -10.76 13.90 8.37
CA TRP A 335 -9.49 14.09 9.04
C TRP A 335 -8.84 12.73 9.29
N ALA A 336 -7.59 12.56 8.86
CA ALA A 336 -6.86 11.35 9.16
C ALA A 336 -6.50 11.32 10.66
N LYS A 337 -6.81 10.20 11.31
CA LYS A 337 -6.44 9.89 12.71
C LYS A 337 -5.11 9.14 12.78
N TYR A 338 -4.73 8.47 11.69
CA TYR A 338 -3.51 7.68 11.57
C TYR A 338 -2.73 8.07 10.32
N ILE A 339 -1.42 7.89 10.37
CA ILE A 339 -0.52 7.95 9.22
C ILE A 339 0.13 6.58 9.04
N LEU A 340 0.04 6.04 7.84
CA LEU A 340 0.68 4.79 7.42
C LEU A 340 1.81 5.12 6.44
N VAL A 341 3.03 4.78 6.80
CA VAL A 341 4.23 5.02 5.99
C VAL A 341 4.77 3.70 5.47
N TYR A 342 4.94 3.60 4.15
CA TYR A 342 5.61 2.47 3.50
C TYR A 342 6.96 2.93 2.94
N ASP A 343 8.03 2.34 3.45
CA ASP A 343 9.38 2.52 2.92
C ASP A 343 9.63 1.55 1.75
N ASN A 344 9.76 2.10 0.56
CA ASN A 344 10.05 1.28 -0.63
C ASN A 344 11.48 0.70 -0.65
N LEU A 345 12.41 1.21 0.15
CA LEU A 345 13.79 0.74 0.18
C LEU A 345 13.95 -0.50 1.06
N ASN A 346 13.29 -0.48 2.22
CA ASN A 346 13.39 -1.55 3.21
C ASN A 346 12.17 -2.50 3.17
N GLU A 347 11.14 -2.17 2.39
CA GLU A 347 9.85 -2.88 2.35
C GLU A 347 9.16 -2.93 3.74
N GLU A 348 9.41 -1.92 4.56
CA GLU A 348 8.88 -1.81 5.91
C GLU A 348 7.67 -0.88 5.97
N ILE A 349 6.76 -1.21 6.87
CA ILE A 349 5.56 -0.43 7.15
C ILE A 349 5.61 0.03 8.59
N THR A 350 5.37 1.32 8.78
CA THR A 350 5.15 1.89 10.10
C THR A 350 3.82 2.64 10.14
N MET A 351 3.14 2.56 11.27
CA MET A 351 1.88 3.26 11.48
C MET A 351 1.92 4.00 12.82
N HIS A 352 1.44 5.23 12.81
CA HIS A 352 1.39 6.08 14.01
C HIS A 352 0.03 6.77 14.08
N THR A 353 -0.36 7.23 15.27
CA THR A 353 -1.42 8.23 15.37
C THR A 353 -0.93 9.56 14.80
N ILE A 354 -1.83 10.37 14.26
CA ILE A 354 -1.46 11.73 13.81
C ILE A 354 -0.93 12.57 14.98
N ASP A 355 -1.44 12.36 16.18
CA ASP A 355 -0.98 13.08 17.37
C ASP A 355 0.48 12.77 17.71
N ASP A 356 0.85 11.48 17.80
CA ASP A 356 2.21 11.07 18.13
C ASP A 356 3.21 11.45 17.03
N TYR A 357 2.83 11.25 15.78
CA TYR A 357 3.69 11.61 14.65
C TYR A 357 3.90 13.12 14.55
N SER A 358 2.83 13.92 14.76
CA SER A 358 2.92 15.37 14.76
C SER A 358 3.77 15.90 15.91
N GLN A 359 3.70 15.28 17.09
CA GLN A 359 4.53 15.66 18.23
C GLN A 359 6.00 15.35 17.95
N LYS A 360 6.32 14.15 17.39
CA LYS A 360 7.67 13.79 16.97
C LYS A 360 8.21 14.77 15.94
N LEU A 361 7.38 15.10 14.93
CA LEU A 361 7.75 16.01 13.85
C LEU A 361 7.95 17.46 14.37
N ALA A 362 7.08 17.95 15.23
CA ALA A 362 7.18 19.30 15.80
C ALA A 362 8.49 19.51 16.60
N ASN A 363 9.02 18.46 17.19
CA ASN A 363 10.29 18.52 17.92
C ASN A 363 11.52 18.61 16.98
N ASP A 364 11.37 18.33 15.68
CA ASP A 364 12.42 18.45 14.65
C ASP A 364 12.33 19.79 13.90
N SER A 365 12.33 20.90 14.62
CA SER A 365 12.15 22.26 14.05
C SER A 365 13.47 22.83 13.49
N THR A 366 14.10 22.12 12.55
CA THR A 366 15.43 22.47 12.03
C THR A 366 15.44 23.06 10.62
N ARG A 367 14.25 23.14 9.98
CA ARG A 367 14.11 23.57 8.58
C ARG A 367 13.65 25.05 8.47
N ALA A 368 13.00 25.39 7.34
CA ALA A 368 12.59 26.76 7.08
C ALA A 368 11.67 27.32 8.17
N PHE A 369 11.94 28.54 8.62
CA PHE A 369 11.23 29.26 9.67
C PHE A 369 11.24 28.51 11.03
N ASN A 370 12.28 27.71 11.30
CA ASN A 370 12.38 26.82 12.45
C ASN A 370 11.16 25.89 12.60
N THR A 371 10.63 25.43 11.46
CA THR A 371 9.60 24.40 11.39
C THR A 371 10.22 23.07 10.91
N PRO A 372 9.53 21.94 11.05
CA PRO A 372 10.00 20.67 10.49
C PRO A 372 9.81 20.57 8.98
N PHE A 373 9.26 21.59 8.33
CA PHE A 373 8.92 21.57 6.92
C PHE A 373 9.92 22.29 6.05
N SER A 374 10.12 21.77 4.85
CA SER A 374 10.61 22.56 3.71
C SER A 374 9.42 23.28 3.11
N TRP A 375 9.58 24.58 2.87
CA TRP A 375 8.56 25.47 2.34
C TRP A 375 8.91 25.82 0.88
N SER A 376 7.96 25.65 -0.01
CA SER A 376 8.12 25.88 -1.45
C SER A 376 6.77 26.21 -2.09
N TYR A 377 6.72 26.15 -3.42
CA TYR A 377 5.48 26.20 -4.20
C TYR A 377 5.45 25.06 -5.21
N GLN A 378 4.26 24.73 -5.71
CA GLN A 378 4.10 23.77 -6.79
C GLN A 378 3.48 24.45 -8.01
N GLY A 379 3.98 24.10 -9.19
CA GLY A 379 3.48 24.69 -10.44
C GLY A 379 3.87 26.16 -10.57
N THR A 380 2.89 27.05 -10.43
CA THR A 380 3.08 28.50 -10.60
C THR A 380 3.38 29.17 -9.26
N ARG A 381 4.46 29.97 -9.23
CA ARG A 381 4.80 30.83 -8.11
C ARG A 381 3.65 31.79 -7.79
N GLY A 382 3.36 32.03 -6.53
CA GLY A 382 2.33 32.98 -6.08
C GLY A 382 0.94 32.36 -5.91
N THR A 383 0.72 31.09 -6.23
CA THR A 383 -0.60 30.46 -6.12
C THR A 383 -0.84 29.75 -4.80
N ASN A 384 0.12 28.94 -4.35
CA ASN A 384 0.00 28.14 -3.13
C ASN A 384 1.35 28.01 -2.41
N ILE A 385 1.28 27.75 -1.11
CA ILE A 385 2.40 27.32 -0.28
C ILE A 385 2.37 25.80 -0.24
N GLN A 386 3.52 25.17 -0.51
CA GLN A 386 3.71 23.73 -0.41
C GLN A 386 4.64 23.39 0.75
N LEU A 387 4.20 22.45 1.60
CA LEU A 387 5.03 21.89 2.66
C LEU A 387 5.47 20.47 2.32
N SER A 388 6.74 20.18 2.59
CA SER A 388 7.29 18.83 2.56
C SER A 388 8.01 18.53 3.87
N CYS A 389 7.87 17.31 4.38
CA CYS A 389 8.52 16.91 5.63
C CYS A 389 9.31 15.60 5.45
N PRO A 390 10.28 15.30 6.36
CA PRO A 390 10.90 13.98 6.40
C PRO A 390 9.85 12.92 6.77
N LEU A 391 10.08 11.70 6.29
CA LEU A 391 9.36 10.52 6.77
C LEU A 391 10.20 9.88 7.88
N TYR A 392 9.56 9.63 9.02
CA TYR A 392 10.12 8.85 10.11
C TYR A 392 9.56 7.42 10.02
N LEU A 393 10.46 6.47 9.94
CA LEU A 393 10.19 5.04 9.94
C LEU A 393 10.33 4.47 11.35
#